data_f3b50259451b039defb9b5f8606fe5e9
#
_entry.id   f3b50259451b039defb9b5f8606fe5e9
#
_cell.length_a   1.000
_cell.length_b   1.000
_cell.length_c   1.000
_cell.angle_alpha   90.00
_cell.angle_beta   90.00
_cell.angle_gamma   90.00
#
_symmetry.space_group_name_H-M   'P 1'
#
loop_
_entity.id
_entity.type
_entity.pdbx_description
1 polymer ?
#
loop_
_entity_poly.entity_id
_entity_poly.type
_entity_poly.pdbx_seq_one_letter_code
_entity_poly.pdbx_strand_id
1 'polypeptide(L)'
;YRRVLDGEYRWISMEVVRSTEYREDNQQVVMYVRDINDDYIKLLQMAMCHTLDSVGIVSANVSQGICLSFTGKKEELEGQEGQSVDSYIEMLSKMIPVDELRKNFCQKFSQKNMLKTFHEGKADISMDIAFACSKEAQISVLRVNVDMARNSFSKEIEAVLHFTDITAGYLVENVPQKIYQKNYENIIIIDANRKQMIKTDVLSSVLSEYLKREELYEGWTSYDSQKDVVDSEREKFKKCVELSAIEEGLCKDKQYSFTVHEIDETGEVRLKRYFYIYVDKRLNIIVGAREDITEFSEKDVLTG
;
A
#
# COMPACT_ATOMS: atom_id res chain seq x y z
N TYR A 1 5.67 25.91 4.25
CA TYR A 1 5.54 25.95 5.73
C TYR A 1 4.17 26.50 6.11
N ARG A 2 3.61 25.99 7.22
CA ARG A 2 2.37 26.50 7.80
C ARG A 2 2.67 27.36 9.01
N ARG A 3 2.05 28.53 9.08
CA ARG A 3 2.24 29.50 10.17
C ARG A 3 0.89 30.07 10.61
N VAL A 4 0.78 30.43 11.89
CA VAL A 4 -0.33 31.22 12.41
C VAL A 4 -0.07 32.70 12.11
N LEU A 5 -0.97 33.31 11.34
CA LEU A 5 -1.01 34.74 11.06
C LEU A 5 -2.40 35.25 11.46
N ASP A 6 -2.46 36.30 12.29
CA ASP A 6 -3.71 36.87 12.75
C ASP A 6 -4.70 35.86 13.38
N GLY A 7 -4.15 34.83 14.06
CA GLY A 7 -4.94 33.76 14.66
C GLY A 7 -5.37 32.66 13.68
N GLU A 8 -5.04 32.77 12.40
CA GLU A 8 -5.36 31.77 11.38
C GLU A 8 -4.10 31.00 10.93
N TYR A 9 -4.26 29.73 10.60
CA TYR A 9 -3.20 28.93 10.01
C TYR A 9 -3.12 29.20 8.51
N ARG A 10 -1.94 29.63 8.03
CA ARG A 10 -1.69 29.93 6.61
C ARG A 10 -0.46 29.22 6.08
N TRP A 11 -0.50 28.85 4.83
CA TRP A 11 0.65 28.33 4.11
C TRP A 11 1.53 29.47 3.62
N ILE A 12 2.83 29.38 3.92
CA ILE A 12 3.82 30.36 3.47
C ILE A 12 4.95 29.65 2.71
N SER A 13 5.40 30.27 1.64
CA SER A 13 6.66 29.93 0.98
C SER A 13 7.77 30.80 1.58
N MET A 14 8.89 30.18 1.91
CA MET A 14 10.09 30.88 2.33
C MET A 14 11.25 30.54 1.40
N GLU A 15 11.85 31.54 0.83
CA GLU A 15 13.05 31.43 0.02
C GLU A 15 14.17 32.20 0.70
N VAL A 16 15.32 31.58 0.88
CA VAL A 16 16.50 32.19 1.47
C VAL A 16 17.58 32.25 0.43
N VAL A 17 17.96 33.47 0.05
CA VAL A 17 18.99 33.70 -0.97
C VAL A 17 20.16 34.43 -0.32
N ARG A 18 21.35 33.96 -0.63
CA ARG A 18 22.58 34.65 -0.19
C ARG A 18 22.70 35.99 -0.92
N SER A 19 22.94 37.07 -0.18
CA SER A 19 23.20 38.38 -0.81
C SER A 19 24.45 38.33 -1.68
N THR A 20 24.39 38.95 -2.83
CA THR A 20 25.54 39.10 -3.74
C THR A 20 26.51 40.20 -3.27
N GLU A 21 26.11 41.03 -2.33
CA GLU A 21 27.02 42.02 -1.72
C GLU A 21 27.96 41.31 -0.74
N TYR A 22 29.11 40.91 -1.25
CA TYR A 22 30.15 40.23 -0.47
C TYR A 22 31.00 41.24 0.30
N ARG A 23 30.95 41.18 1.63
CA ARG A 23 31.97 41.72 2.51
C ARG A 23 32.57 40.55 3.31
N GLU A 24 33.89 40.44 3.34
CA GLU A 24 34.58 39.26 3.89
C GLU A 24 34.17 38.89 5.32
N ASP A 25 33.66 39.85 6.11
CA ASP A 25 33.33 39.65 7.52
C ASP A 25 31.80 39.56 7.81
N ASN A 26 30.91 39.63 6.80
CA ASN A 26 29.49 39.67 7.05
C ASN A 26 28.71 38.98 5.94
N GLN A 27 28.21 37.76 6.20
CA GLN A 27 27.36 37.03 5.28
C GLN A 27 25.92 37.50 5.46
N GLN A 28 25.40 38.25 4.50
CA GLN A 28 23.99 38.65 4.51
C GLN A 28 23.16 37.65 3.70
N VAL A 29 22.00 37.29 4.23
CA VAL A 29 20.99 36.52 3.55
C VAL A 29 19.72 37.34 3.43
N VAL A 30 19.06 37.25 2.27
CA VAL A 30 17.76 37.84 2.03
C VAL A 30 16.72 36.71 2.14
N MET A 31 15.72 36.89 2.98
CA MET A 31 14.63 35.95 3.11
C MET A 31 13.37 36.56 2.49
N TYR A 32 12.87 35.88 1.47
CA TYR A 32 11.57 36.19 0.87
C TYR A 32 10.51 35.32 1.51
N VAL A 33 9.49 35.97 2.09
CA VAL A 33 8.34 35.26 2.68
C VAL A 33 7.10 35.67 1.91
N ARG A 34 6.44 34.68 1.30
CA ARG A 34 5.21 34.89 0.52
C ARG A 34 4.08 34.06 1.14
N ASP A 35 2.92 34.68 1.34
CA ASP A 35 1.68 33.96 1.62
C ASP A 35 1.22 33.28 0.32
N ILE A 36 1.10 31.96 0.35
CA ILE A 36 0.70 31.14 -0.78
C ILE A 36 -0.61 30.40 -0.48
N ASN A 37 -1.32 30.80 0.53
CA ASN A 37 -2.47 30.05 1.03
C ASN A 37 -3.56 29.88 -0.04
N ASP A 38 -3.79 30.90 -0.86
CA ASP A 38 -4.80 30.87 -1.93
C ASP A 38 -4.36 30.04 -3.13
N ASP A 39 -3.05 29.98 -3.36
CA ASP A 39 -2.45 29.19 -4.45
C ASP A 39 -2.13 27.76 -4.01
N TYR A 40 -2.11 27.49 -2.69
CA TYR A 40 -1.60 26.23 -2.14
C TYR A 40 -2.34 25.00 -2.66
N ILE A 41 -3.67 25.03 -2.69
CA ILE A 41 -4.49 23.94 -3.20
C ILE A 41 -4.21 23.68 -4.68
N LYS A 42 -4.08 24.75 -5.48
CA LYS A 42 -3.75 24.65 -6.92
C LYS A 42 -2.34 24.11 -7.13
N LEU A 43 -1.37 24.58 -6.32
CA LEU A 43 0.01 24.12 -6.39
C LEU A 43 0.12 22.64 -6.01
N LEU A 44 -0.62 22.19 -4.99
CA LEU A 44 -0.71 20.78 -4.62
C LEU A 44 -1.26 19.94 -5.77
N GLN A 45 -2.38 20.34 -6.36
CA GLN A 45 -2.96 19.63 -7.50
C GLN A 45 -1.96 19.49 -8.65
N MET A 46 -1.29 20.60 -9.03
CA MET A 46 -0.29 20.57 -10.09
C MET A 46 0.90 19.68 -9.77
N ALA A 47 1.44 19.76 -8.55
CA ALA A 47 2.57 18.95 -8.13
C ALA A 47 2.23 17.46 -8.13
N MET A 48 1.04 17.11 -7.67
CA MET A 48 0.59 15.72 -7.52
C MET A 48 0.22 15.08 -8.86
N CYS A 49 -0.31 15.84 -9.84
CA CYS A 49 -0.59 15.35 -11.18
C CYS A 49 0.65 14.81 -11.92
N HIS A 50 1.83 15.27 -11.55
CA HIS A 50 3.10 14.89 -12.19
C HIS A 50 3.83 13.74 -11.50
N THR A 51 3.35 13.22 -10.39
CA THR A 51 3.96 12.05 -9.76
C THR A 51 3.57 10.76 -10.48
N LEU A 52 4.55 9.90 -10.75
CA LEU A 52 4.33 8.63 -11.48
C LEU A 52 3.33 7.72 -10.76
N ASP A 53 3.35 7.72 -9.44
CA ASP A 53 2.55 6.84 -8.58
C ASP A 53 1.19 7.45 -8.21
N SER A 54 0.87 8.66 -8.70
CA SER A 54 -0.44 9.27 -8.49
C SER A 54 -1.50 8.56 -9.31
N VAL A 55 -2.54 8.07 -8.63
CA VAL A 55 -3.66 7.35 -9.25
C VAL A 55 -4.96 8.11 -9.23
N GLY A 56 -5.07 9.15 -8.37
CA GLY A 56 -6.25 10.01 -8.33
C GLY A 56 -6.06 11.23 -7.43
N ILE A 57 -6.74 12.31 -7.79
CA ILE A 57 -6.79 13.56 -7.04
C ILE A 57 -8.23 14.06 -7.02
N VAL A 58 -8.69 14.45 -5.84
CA VAL A 58 -10.02 15.03 -5.64
C VAL A 58 -9.90 16.33 -4.91
N SER A 59 -10.51 17.38 -5.43
CA SER A 59 -10.67 18.64 -4.73
C SER A 59 -12.02 18.69 -4.04
N ALA A 60 -12.08 19.22 -2.86
CA ALA A 60 -13.31 19.35 -2.10
C ALA A 60 -13.37 20.69 -1.35
N ASN A 61 -14.56 21.25 -1.25
CA ASN A 61 -14.88 22.29 -0.31
C ASN A 61 -15.41 21.63 0.96
N VAL A 62 -14.54 21.53 1.96
CA VAL A 62 -14.87 20.81 3.21
C VAL A 62 -15.86 21.62 4.06
N SER A 63 -15.83 22.96 3.99
CA SER A 63 -16.82 23.79 4.69
C SER A 63 -18.25 23.54 4.21
N GLN A 64 -18.42 23.42 2.90
CA GLN A 64 -19.72 23.12 2.27
C GLN A 64 -20.00 21.61 2.22
N GLY A 65 -18.97 20.77 2.41
CA GLY A 65 -19.08 19.33 2.37
C GLY A 65 -19.30 18.76 0.95
N ILE A 66 -18.78 19.40 -0.09
CA ILE A 66 -18.95 19.00 -1.49
C ILE A 66 -17.62 18.74 -2.20
N CYS A 67 -17.60 17.79 -3.11
CA CYS A 67 -16.51 17.52 -4.02
C CYS A 67 -16.60 18.46 -5.22
N LEU A 68 -15.47 19.06 -5.60
CA LEU A 68 -15.41 20.08 -6.66
C LEU A 68 -14.91 19.53 -8.00
N SER A 69 -13.89 18.66 -7.95
CA SER A 69 -13.30 18.09 -9.18
C SER A 69 -12.63 16.76 -8.88
N PHE A 70 -12.54 15.95 -9.95
CA PHE A 70 -11.89 14.65 -9.93
C PHE A 70 -10.89 14.60 -11.09
N THR A 71 -9.69 14.07 -10.82
CA THR A 71 -8.65 13.88 -11.84
C THR A 71 -7.86 12.63 -11.48
N GLY A 72 -7.78 11.65 -12.38
CA GLY A 72 -7.03 10.45 -12.06
C GLY A 72 -6.95 9.43 -13.18
N LYS A 73 -6.19 8.36 -12.93
CA LYS A 73 -5.98 7.24 -13.83
C LYS A 73 -6.94 6.07 -13.54
N LYS A 74 -7.50 6.00 -12.33
CA LYS A 74 -8.41 4.92 -11.90
C LYS A 74 -9.84 5.44 -11.87
N GLU A 75 -10.67 4.97 -12.80
CA GLU A 75 -12.10 5.32 -12.89
C GLU A 75 -12.88 5.03 -11.60
N GLU A 76 -12.46 4.00 -10.85
CA GLU A 76 -13.10 3.62 -9.60
C GLU A 76 -12.97 4.68 -8.49
N LEU A 77 -11.99 5.58 -8.61
CA LEU A 77 -11.80 6.70 -7.68
C LEU A 77 -12.59 7.94 -8.10
N GLU A 78 -13.20 7.93 -9.29
CA GLU A 78 -14.00 9.06 -9.75
C GLU A 78 -15.36 9.09 -9.05
N GLY A 79 -15.75 10.29 -8.64
CA GLY A 79 -17.07 10.59 -8.12
C GLY A 79 -17.81 11.59 -9.03
N GLN A 80 -18.86 12.20 -8.53
CA GLN A 80 -19.61 13.24 -9.23
C GLN A 80 -19.30 14.60 -8.64
N GLU A 81 -19.06 15.60 -9.50
CA GLU A 81 -18.95 16.99 -9.07
C GLU A 81 -20.21 17.43 -8.35
N GLY A 82 -20.05 18.13 -7.21
CA GLY A 82 -21.14 18.49 -6.32
C GLY A 82 -21.63 17.38 -5.40
N GLN A 83 -21.12 16.16 -5.51
CA GLN A 83 -21.39 15.07 -4.57
C GLN A 83 -20.91 15.44 -3.17
N SER A 84 -21.65 15.00 -2.13
CA SER A 84 -21.18 15.25 -0.76
C SER A 84 -19.89 14.49 -0.46
N VAL A 85 -18.99 15.11 0.30
CA VAL A 85 -17.73 14.50 0.72
C VAL A 85 -17.97 13.18 1.43
N ASP A 86 -18.92 13.13 2.37
CA ASP A 86 -19.20 11.91 3.13
C ASP A 86 -19.75 10.79 2.22
N SER A 87 -20.61 11.11 1.24
CA SER A 87 -21.08 10.12 0.26
C SER A 87 -19.96 9.61 -0.64
N TYR A 88 -19.00 10.46 -1.00
CA TYR A 88 -17.82 10.07 -1.76
C TYR A 88 -16.93 9.13 -0.94
N ILE A 89 -16.65 9.47 0.31
CA ILE A 89 -15.87 8.62 1.23
C ILE A 89 -16.57 7.29 1.47
N GLU A 90 -17.91 7.28 1.61
CA GLU A 90 -18.69 6.04 1.73
C GLU A 90 -18.60 5.18 0.46
N MET A 91 -18.66 5.79 -0.72
CA MET A 91 -18.48 5.09 -2.00
C MET A 91 -17.12 4.40 -2.06
N LEU A 92 -16.02 5.13 -1.75
CA LEU A 92 -14.67 4.57 -1.71
C LEU A 92 -14.54 3.45 -0.67
N SER A 93 -15.20 3.58 0.47
CA SER A 93 -15.12 2.60 1.55
C SER A 93 -15.62 1.22 1.15
N LYS A 94 -16.53 1.13 0.16
CA LYS A 94 -17.04 -0.16 -0.35
C LYS A 94 -15.96 -0.99 -1.03
N MET A 95 -14.89 -0.36 -1.49
CA MET A 95 -13.73 -1.04 -2.06
C MET A 95 -12.76 -1.57 -1.00
N ILE A 96 -12.99 -1.29 0.28
CA ILE A 96 -12.15 -1.75 1.39
C ILE A 96 -12.69 -3.09 1.89
N PRO A 97 -11.95 -4.20 1.77
CA PRO A 97 -12.48 -5.54 2.08
C PRO A 97 -12.73 -5.77 3.56
N VAL A 98 -11.96 -5.11 4.45
CA VAL A 98 -12.00 -5.32 5.91
C VAL A 98 -12.93 -4.31 6.57
N ASP A 99 -14.00 -4.77 7.25
CA ASP A 99 -15.02 -3.92 7.85
C ASP A 99 -14.50 -2.93 8.89
N GLU A 100 -13.54 -3.33 9.70
CA GLU A 100 -12.92 -2.45 10.70
C GLU A 100 -12.15 -1.30 10.04
N LEU A 101 -11.38 -1.62 8.99
CA LEU A 101 -10.66 -0.60 8.22
C LEU A 101 -11.61 0.32 7.47
N ARG A 102 -12.72 -0.22 6.96
CA ARG A 102 -13.79 0.56 6.30
C ARG A 102 -14.37 1.60 7.25
N LYS A 103 -14.73 1.20 8.47
CA LYS A 103 -15.25 2.10 9.51
C LYS A 103 -14.21 3.18 9.87
N ASN A 104 -12.96 2.78 10.08
CA ASN A 104 -11.87 3.70 10.38
C ASN A 104 -11.66 4.72 9.25
N PHE A 105 -11.70 4.27 7.99
CA PHE A 105 -11.58 5.11 6.82
C PHE A 105 -12.69 6.16 6.77
N CYS A 106 -13.95 5.73 6.87
CA CYS A 106 -15.11 6.65 6.89
C CYS A 106 -15.01 7.65 8.03
N GLN A 107 -14.66 7.22 9.24
CA GLN A 107 -14.52 8.12 10.38
C GLN A 107 -13.38 9.13 10.16
N LYS A 108 -12.21 8.66 9.68
CA LYS A 108 -11.00 9.47 9.52
C LYS A 108 -11.16 10.55 8.46
N PHE A 109 -11.80 10.22 7.34
CA PHE A 109 -12.00 11.11 6.20
C PHE A 109 -13.40 11.73 6.11
N SER A 110 -14.22 11.63 7.17
CA SER A 110 -15.50 12.35 7.22
C SER A 110 -15.29 13.86 7.22
N GLN A 111 -16.22 14.60 6.61
CA GLN A 111 -16.24 16.06 6.63
C GLN A 111 -16.06 16.61 8.05
N LYS A 112 -16.81 16.05 8.99
CA LYS A 112 -16.74 16.45 10.41
C LYS A 112 -15.33 16.30 10.99
N ASN A 113 -14.66 15.19 10.71
CA ASN A 113 -13.30 14.97 11.25
C ASN A 113 -12.26 15.83 10.54
N MET A 114 -12.39 16.07 9.23
CA MET A 114 -11.52 17.00 8.50
C MET A 114 -11.60 18.42 9.10
N LEU A 115 -12.82 18.94 9.30
CA LEU A 115 -13.03 20.23 9.92
C LEU A 115 -12.44 20.30 11.33
N LYS A 116 -12.69 19.27 12.16
CA LYS A 116 -12.14 19.17 13.50
C LYS A 116 -10.61 19.22 13.49
N THR A 117 -9.99 18.37 12.66
CA THR A 117 -8.52 18.26 12.52
C THR A 117 -7.92 19.60 12.09
N PHE A 118 -8.56 20.28 11.14
CA PHE A 118 -8.12 21.59 10.69
C PHE A 118 -8.18 22.64 11.81
N HIS A 119 -9.28 22.68 12.59
CA HIS A 119 -9.44 23.61 13.72
C HIS A 119 -8.46 23.31 14.88
N GLU A 120 -8.04 22.04 15.02
CA GLU A 120 -6.98 21.65 15.97
C GLU A 120 -5.56 22.03 15.49
N GLY A 121 -5.45 22.70 14.36
CA GLY A 121 -4.18 23.16 13.81
C GLY A 121 -3.44 22.20 12.92
N LYS A 122 -4.01 21.04 12.57
CA LYS A 122 -3.45 20.09 11.63
C LYS A 122 -4.04 20.31 10.24
N ALA A 123 -3.19 20.43 9.22
CA ALA A 123 -3.62 20.65 7.84
C ALA A 123 -3.69 19.38 7.01
N ASP A 124 -3.25 18.26 7.54
CA ASP A 124 -3.11 17.02 6.81
C ASP A 124 -3.70 15.82 7.56
N ILE A 125 -4.21 14.88 6.79
CA ILE A 125 -4.67 13.57 7.27
C ILE A 125 -4.14 12.53 6.29
N SER A 126 -3.55 11.44 6.77
CA SER A 126 -3.01 10.38 5.92
C SER A 126 -3.39 9.00 6.42
N MET A 127 -3.63 8.05 5.48
CA MET A 127 -3.89 6.65 5.80
C MET A 127 -3.47 5.75 4.63
N ASP A 128 -2.75 4.67 4.96
CA ASP A 128 -2.46 3.60 4.01
C ASP A 128 -3.55 2.55 4.12
N ILE A 129 -4.13 2.15 2.98
CA ILE A 129 -5.25 1.24 2.95
C ILE A 129 -5.27 0.40 1.67
N ALA A 130 -5.67 -0.87 1.80
CA ALA A 130 -5.86 -1.74 0.66
C ALA A 130 -7.25 -1.52 0.04
N PHE A 131 -7.27 -1.25 -1.25
CA PHE A 131 -8.48 -1.15 -2.07
C PHE A 131 -8.59 -2.37 -2.99
N ALA A 132 -9.79 -2.94 -3.04
CA ALA A 132 -10.18 -3.95 -4.00
C ALA A 132 -10.68 -3.27 -5.28
N CYS A 133 -9.79 -2.96 -6.23
CA CYS A 133 -10.19 -2.46 -7.54
C CYS A 133 -10.82 -3.59 -8.35
N SER A 134 -12.06 -3.38 -8.83
CA SER A 134 -12.89 -4.46 -9.40
C SER A 134 -12.49 -4.87 -10.82
N LYS A 135 -11.81 -4.00 -11.58
CA LYS A 135 -11.52 -4.23 -13.01
C LYS A 135 -10.18 -4.93 -13.28
N GLU A 136 -9.21 -4.78 -12.40
CA GLU A 136 -7.85 -5.29 -12.64
C GLU A 136 -7.42 -6.37 -11.66
N ALA A 137 -8.28 -6.74 -10.72
CA ALA A 137 -7.98 -7.78 -9.73
C ALA A 137 -6.61 -7.62 -9.01
N GLN A 138 -6.04 -6.39 -8.96
CA GLN A 138 -4.71 -6.10 -8.41
C GLN A 138 -4.77 -5.75 -6.92
N ILE A 139 -3.82 -6.28 -6.14
CA ILE A 139 -3.54 -5.80 -4.79
C ILE A 139 -3.11 -4.35 -4.92
N SER A 140 -3.97 -3.40 -4.55
CA SER A 140 -3.60 -2.00 -4.51
C SER A 140 -3.61 -1.52 -3.07
N VAL A 141 -2.44 -1.19 -2.55
CA VAL A 141 -2.30 -0.44 -1.31
C VAL A 141 -2.14 1.02 -1.67
N LEU A 142 -3.14 1.81 -1.36
CA LEU A 142 -3.12 3.24 -1.64
C LEU A 142 -2.85 4.02 -0.36
N ARG A 143 -1.97 5.00 -0.46
CA ARG A 143 -1.87 6.08 0.53
C ARG A 143 -2.86 7.15 0.16
N VAL A 144 -3.79 7.43 1.06
CA VAL A 144 -4.76 8.52 0.93
C VAL A 144 -4.28 9.67 1.81
N ASN A 145 -3.90 10.78 1.18
CA ASN A 145 -3.54 12.01 1.87
C ASN A 145 -4.62 13.05 1.63
N VAL A 146 -4.96 13.79 2.65
CA VAL A 146 -5.82 14.98 2.57
C VAL A 146 -5.02 16.17 3.07
N ASP A 147 -4.83 17.15 2.22
CA ASP A 147 -4.22 18.42 2.56
C ASP A 147 -5.28 19.51 2.55
N MET A 148 -5.34 20.31 3.61
CA MET A 148 -6.38 21.31 3.81
C MET A 148 -5.79 22.72 3.93
N ALA A 149 -6.49 23.69 3.36
CA ALA A 149 -6.18 25.11 3.52
C ALA A 149 -7.46 25.92 3.62
N ARG A 150 -7.37 27.10 4.26
CA ARG A 150 -8.45 28.08 4.28
C ARG A 150 -8.29 29.02 3.10
N ASN A 151 -9.30 29.15 2.28
CA ASN A 151 -9.34 30.13 1.22
C ASN A 151 -9.45 31.55 1.80
N SER A 152 -8.58 32.46 1.41
CA SER A 152 -8.51 33.81 1.97
C SER A 152 -9.71 34.68 1.60
N PHE A 153 -10.35 34.40 0.47
CA PHE A 153 -11.50 35.18 -0.02
C PHE A 153 -12.81 34.65 0.55
N SER A 154 -13.10 33.36 0.34
CA SER A 154 -14.35 32.75 0.79
C SER A 154 -14.36 32.42 2.28
N LYS A 155 -13.18 32.38 2.91
CA LYS A 155 -12.97 31.90 4.30
C LYS A 155 -13.32 30.42 4.51
N GLU A 156 -13.65 29.72 3.44
CA GLU A 156 -13.99 28.31 3.45
C GLU A 156 -12.74 27.44 3.55
N ILE A 157 -12.88 26.22 4.07
CA ILE A 157 -11.82 25.24 4.15
C ILE A 157 -11.93 24.36 2.90
N GLU A 158 -10.89 24.39 2.10
CA GLU A 158 -10.73 23.55 0.92
C GLU A 158 -9.74 22.44 1.19
N ALA A 159 -9.90 21.29 0.53
CA ALA A 159 -9.02 20.14 0.65
C ALA A 159 -8.68 19.54 -0.72
N VAL A 160 -7.51 18.92 -0.79
CA VAL A 160 -7.11 18.01 -1.85
C VAL A 160 -6.92 16.62 -1.24
N LEU A 161 -7.68 15.66 -1.75
CA LEU A 161 -7.48 14.25 -1.47
C LEU A 161 -6.59 13.68 -2.57
N HIS A 162 -5.47 13.13 -2.21
CA HIS A 162 -4.49 12.56 -3.13
C HIS A 162 -4.33 11.07 -2.87
N PHE A 163 -4.47 10.26 -3.91
CA PHE A 163 -4.32 8.82 -3.88
C PHE A 163 -3.01 8.43 -4.57
N THR A 164 -2.10 7.84 -3.81
CA THR A 164 -0.80 7.36 -4.30
C THR A 164 -0.75 5.84 -4.21
N ASP A 165 -0.39 5.17 -5.31
CA ASP A 165 -0.16 3.73 -5.27
C ASP A 165 1.20 3.46 -4.62
N ILE A 166 1.17 2.84 -3.43
CA ILE A 166 2.35 2.47 -2.66
C ILE A 166 2.55 0.96 -2.59
N THR A 167 1.82 0.20 -3.41
CA THR A 167 1.78 -1.27 -3.33
C THR A 167 3.17 -1.88 -3.34
N ALA A 168 4.01 -1.49 -4.30
CA ALA A 168 5.36 -2.04 -4.42
C ALA A 168 6.22 -1.76 -3.17
N GLY A 169 6.26 -0.50 -2.72
CA GLY A 169 7.02 -0.11 -1.53
C GLY A 169 6.48 -0.80 -0.27
N TYR A 170 5.16 -0.85 -0.12
CA TYR A 170 4.51 -1.51 1.01
C TYR A 170 4.86 -2.99 1.10
N LEU A 171 4.84 -3.72 -0.02
CA LEU A 171 5.22 -5.14 -0.05
C LEU A 171 6.70 -5.34 0.27
N VAL A 172 7.59 -4.49 -0.28
CA VAL A 172 9.02 -4.56 0.02
C VAL A 172 9.32 -4.30 1.49
N GLU A 173 8.69 -3.30 2.10
CA GLU A 173 8.94 -2.94 3.51
C GLU A 173 8.37 -3.97 4.49
N ASN A 174 7.24 -4.59 4.16
CA ASN A 174 6.52 -5.48 5.06
C ASN A 174 6.82 -6.97 4.84
N VAL A 175 7.49 -7.36 3.75
CA VAL A 175 8.01 -8.73 3.61
C VAL A 175 9.14 -8.92 4.62
N PRO A 176 9.00 -9.83 5.60
CA PRO A 176 9.98 -9.96 6.68
C PRO A 176 11.39 -10.19 6.15
N GLN A 177 12.35 -9.39 6.61
CA GLN A 177 13.77 -9.51 6.23
C GLN A 177 14.35 -10.92 6.41
N LYS A 178 13.77 -11.72 7.32
CA LYS A 178 14.15 -13.14 7.51
C LYS A 178 13.91 -13.99 6.28
N ILE A 179 12.98 -13.60 5.40
CA ILE A 179 12.75 -14.26 4.12
C ILE A 179 13.91 -13.97 3.16
N TYR A 180 14.50 -12.77 3.24
CA TYR A 180 15.64 -12.40 2.40
C TYR A 180 16.98 -13.00 2.83
N GLN A 181 17.10 -13.47 4.08
CA GLN A 181 18.37 -13.97 4.63
C GLN A 181 18.58 -15.47 4.41
N LYS A 182 17.56 -16.19 3.93
CA LYS A 182 17.64 -17.63 3.62
C LYS A 182 17.60 -17.84 2.11
N ASN A 183 18.22 -18.90 1.65
CA ASN A 183 18.20 -19.33 0.25
C ASN A 183 16.83 -19.94 -0.10
N TYR A 184 15.78 -19.12 -0.18
CA TYR A 184 14.50 -19.55 -0.70
C TYR A 184 14.56 -19.66 -2.21
N GLU A 185 14.06 -20.77 -2.73
CA GLU A 185 14.01 -21.01 -4.17
C GLU A 185 12.87 -20.25 -4.84
N ASN A 186 11.79 -20.03 -4.09
CA ASN A 186 10.60 -19.35 -4.60
C ASN A 186 9.90 -18.58 -3.47
N ILE A 187 9.39 -17.40 -3.79
CA ILE A 187 8.59 -16.59 -2.88
C ILE A 187 7.32 -16.16 -3.64
N ILE A 188 6.19 -16.31 -2.99
CA ILE A 188 4.89 -15.88 -3.49
C ILE A 188 4.25 -14.91 -2.50
N ILE A 189 3.51 -13.93 -3.02
CA ILE A 189 2.67 -13.03 -2.24
C ILE A 189 1.23 -13.33 -2.60
N ILE A 190 0.39 -13.58 -1.60
CA ILE A 190 -1.00 -13.98 -1.76
C ILE A 190 -1.90 -12.90 -1.17
N ASP A 191 -2.82 -12.38 -1.97
CA ASP A 191 -4.00 -11.68 -1.48
C ASP A 191 -5.09 -12.72 -1.20
N ALA A 192 -5.26 -13.08 0.06
CA ALA A 192 -6.22 -14.10 0.43
C ALA A 192 -7.67 -13.64 0.25
N ASN A 193 -7.94 -12.33 0.31
CA ASN A 193 -9.30 -11.81 0.06
C ASN A 193 -9.73 -12.00 -1.41
N ARG A 194 -8.78 -11.88 -2.34
CA ARG A 194 -9.03 -11.98 -3.79
C ARG A 194 -8.68 -13.34 -4.37
N LYS A 195 -8.02 -14.18 -3.58
CA LYS A 195 -7.46 -15.46 -4.03
C LYS A 195 -6.48 -15.31 -5.18
N GLN A 196 -5.70 -14.25 -5.16
CA GLN A 196 -4.70 -13.93 -6.15
C GLN A 196 -3.29 -14.05 -5.60
N MET A 197 -2.34 -14.35 -6.46
CA MET A 197 -0.94 -14.41 -6.09
C MET A 197 -0.04 -13.72 -7.10
N ILE A 198 1.11 -13.28 -6.60
CA ILE A 198 2.23 -12.75 -7.37
C ILE A 198 3.43 -13.64 -7.08
N LYS A 199 3.98 -14.26 -8.13
CA LYS A 199 5.27 -14.97 -8.02
C LYS A 199 6.41 -13.96 -8.10
N THR A 200 7.39 -14.09 -7.22
CA THR A 200 8.61 -13.31 -7.29
C THR A 200 9.81 -14.24 -7.39
N ASP A 201 10.36 -14.38 -8.59
CA ASP A 201 11.54 -15.22 -8.80
C ASP A 201 12.83 -14.57 -8.28
N VAL A 202 12.83 -13.24 -8.09
CA VAL A 202 13.95 -12.49 -7.52
C VAL A 202 13.44 -11.20 -6.90
N LEU A 203 13.75 -10.98 -5.64
CA LEU A 203 13.53 -9.72 -4.92
C LEU A 203 14.60 -8.66 -5.27
N SER A 204 14.92 -8.51 -6.54
CA SER A 204 15.75 -7.41 -7.03
C SER A 204 14.89 -6.36 -7.72
N SER A 205 15.42 -5.15 -7.84
CA SER A 205 14.96 -3.89 -8.43
C SER A 205 13.88 -3.87 -9.53
N VAL A 206 13.21 -4.96 -9.81
CA VAL A 206 12.28 -5.19 -10.92
C VAL A 206 10.84 -5.46 -10.44
N LEU A 207 10.54 -5.26 -9.15
CA LEU A 207 9.19 -5.47 -8.59
C LEU A 207 8.10 -4.73 -9.37
N SER A 208 8.41 -3.59 -9.97
CA SER A 208 7.45 -2.80 -10.75
C SER A 208 7.03 -3.46 -12.08
N GLU A 209 7.84 -4.34 -12.63
CA GLU A 209 7.54 -5.06 -13.88
C GLU A 209 6.83 -6.40 -13.62
N TYR A 210 7.10 -7.04 -12.49
CA TYR A 210 6.50 -8.32 -12.10
C TYR A 210 5.10 -8.20 -11.50
N LEU A 211 4.73 -7.07 -10.91
CA LEU A 211 3.35 -6.78 -10.46
C LEU A 211 2.30 -6.82 -11.60
N LYS A 212 2.75 -6.99 -12.85
CA LYS A 212 1.87 -7.10 -14.03
C LYS A 212 1.42 -8.53 -14.35
N ARG A 213 1.92 -9.56 -13.64
CA ARG A 213 1.54 -10.97 -13.89
C ARG A 213 0.85 -11.55 -12.66
N GLU A 214 -0.42 -11.24 -12.52
CA GLU A 214 -1.27 -11.85 -11.50
C GLU A 214 -1.83 -13.16 -12.00
N GLU A 215 -1.71 -14.19 -11.19
CA GLU A 215 -2.32 -15.49 -11.44
C GLU A 215 -3.34 -15.77 -10.34
N LEU A 216 -4.43 -16.48 -10.68
CA LEU A 216 -5.36 -16.97 -9.67
C LEU A 216 -4.64 -18.03 -8.82
N TYR A 217 -4.68 -17.87 -7.50
CA TYR A 217 -4.02 -18.79 -6.58
C TYR A 217 -4.50 -20.24 -6.75
N GLU A 218 -5.78 -20.45 -6.99
CA GLU A 218 -6.37 -21.77 -7.24
C GLU A 218 -5.85 -22.40 -8.54
N GLY A 219 -5.58 -21.61 -9.59
CA GLY A 219 -4.99 -22.08 -10.82
C GLY A 219 -3.56 -22.58 -10.64
N TRP A 220 -2.75 -21.85 -9.86
CA TRP A 220 -1.38 -22.25 -9.56
C TRP A 220 -1.32 -23.55 -8.73
N THR A 221 -2.14 -23.67 -7.69
CA THR A 221 -2.17 -24.87 -6.84
C THR A 221 -2.65 -26.11 -7.59
N SER A 222 -3.39 -25.93 -8.69
CA SER A 222 -3.95 -27.05 -9.45
C SER A 222 -3.01 -27.63 -10.49
N TYR A 223 -2.11 -26.87 -11.06
CA TYR A 223 -1.32 -27.29 -12.24
C TYR A 223 0.18 -27.29 -12.01
N ASP A 224 0.79 -26.15 -11.69
CA ASP A 224 2.25 -26.01 -11.65
C ASP A 224 2.90 -26.61 -10.40
N SER A 225 2.24 -26.46 -9.25
CA SER A 225 2.83 -26.88 -7.97
C SER A 225 2.81 -28.37 -7.72
N GLN A 226 1.98 -29.13 -8.44
CA GLN A 226 1.86 -30.58 -8.25
C GLN A 226 2.77 -31.40 -9.16
N LYS A 227 3.29 -30.78 -10.22
CA LYS A 227 4.04 -31.48 -11.25
C LYS A 227 5.29 -32.15 -10.69
N ASP A 228 5.95 -31.48 -9.77
CA ASP A 228 7.22 -31.90 -9.21
C ASP A 228 7.06 -32.69 -7.89
N VAL A 229 5.87 -32.66 -7.28
CA VAL A 229 5.60 -33.41 -6.03
C VAL A 229 5.50 -34.90 -6.32
N VAL A 230 6.17 -35.73 -5.48
CA VAL A 230 6.12 -37.18 -5.55
C VAL A 230 4.67 -37.67 -5.43
N ASP A 231 4.28 -38.61 -6.30
CA ASP A 231 2.89 -39.08 -6.46
C ASP A 231 2.19 -39.44 -5.16
N SER A 232 2.90 -40.09 -4.23
CA SER A 232 2.37 -40.50 -2.93
C SER A 232 2.01 -39.33 -2.00
N GLU A 233 2.55 -38.13 -2.23
CA GLU A 233 2.33 -36.95 -1.38
C GLU A 233 1.44 -35.88 -2.04
N ARG A 234 1.03 -36.04 -3.29
CA ARG A 234 0.24 -35.05 -4.04
C ARG A 234 -1.07 -34.67 -3.34
N GLU A 235 -1.80 -35.66 -2.81
CA GLU A 235 -3.06 -35.40 -2.11
C GLU A 235 -2.85 -34.65 -0.77
N LYS A 236 -1.74 -34.95 -0.08
CA LYS A 236 -1.33 -34.19 1.12
C LYS A 236 -0.98 -32.75 0.74
N PHE A 237 -0.18 -32.59 -0.31
CA PHE A 237 0.23 -31.29 -0.80
C PHE A 237 -0.98 -30.40 -1.15
N LYS A 238 -1.92 -30.92 -1.97
CA LYS A 238 -3.15 -30.21 -2.34
C LYS A 238 -3.88 -29.66 -1.12
N LYS A 239 -4.09 -30.47 -0.09
CA LYS A 239 -4.77 -30.04 1.13
C LYS A 239 -4.00 -28.98 1.90
N CYS A 240 -2.66 -29.09 1.93
CA CYS A 240 -1.82 -28.15 2.68
C CYS A 240 -1.72 -26.77 1.98
N VAL A 241 -1.81 -26.71 0.65
CA VAL A 241 -1.76 -25.44 -0.09
C VAL A 241 -3.13 -24.80 -0.30
N GLU A 242 -4.22 -25.44 0.11
CA GLU A 242 -5.52 -24.76 0.11
C GLU A 242 -5.48 -23.51 0.97
N LEU A 243 -6.01 -22.41 0.44
CA LEU A 243 -5.98 -21.12 1.13
C LEU A 243 -6.63 -21.20 2.51
N SER A 244 -7.74 -21.93 2.62
CA SER A 244 -8.44 -22.21 3.88
C SER A 244 -7.54 -22.90 4.92
N ALA A 245 -6.72 -23.86 4.50
CA ALA A 245 -5.80 -24.58 5.39
C ALA A 245 -4.65 -23.65 5.84
N ILE A 246 -4.14 -22.82 4.94
CA ILE A 246 -3.11 -21.82 5.25
C ILE A 246 -3.65 -20.80 6.26
N GLU A 247 -4.83 -20.24 6.02
CA GLU A 247 -5.47 -19.27 6.92
C GLU A 247 -5.77 -19.87 8.29
N GLU A 248 -6.29 -21.11 8.34
CA GLU A 248 -6.54 -21.83 9.58
C GLU A 248 -5.24 -22.07 10.36
N GLY A 249 -4.16 -22.48 9.67
CA GLY A 249 -2.84 -22.66 10.27
C GLY A 249 -2.27 -21.36 10.83
N LEU A 250 -2.36 -20.28 10.08
CA LEU A 250 -1.91 -18.94 10.48
C LEU A 250 -2.77 -18.29 11.58
N CYS A 251 -4.01 -18.75 11.75
CA CYS A 251 -4.84 -18.36 12.90
C CYS A 251 -4.42 -19.03 14.20
N LYS A 252 -3.90 -20.26 14.11
CA LYS A 252 -3.44 -21.04 15.26
C LYS A 252 -2.05 -20.65 15.71
N ASP A 253 -1.17 -20.35 14.75
CA ASP A 253 0.22 -20.01 15.01
C ASP A 253 0.65 -18.80 14.13
N LYS A 254 1.78 -18.17 14.47
CA LYS A 254 2.34 -17.05 13.70
C LYS A 254 2.85 -17.46 12.31
N GLN A 255 3.01 -18.74 12.10
CA GLN A 255 3.59 -19.35 10.91
C GLN A 255 2.89 -20.68 10.63
N TYR A 256 2.59 -20.93 9.36
CA TYR A 256 2.12 -22.23 8.88
C TYR A 256 3.19 -22.84 7.99
N SER A 257 3.54 -24.11 8.21
CA SER A 257 4.54 -24.80 7.38
C SER A 257 4.27 -26.29 7.27
N PHE A 258 4.69 -26.87 6.15
CA PHE A 258 4.67 -28.32 5.91
C PHE A 258 5.83 -28.71 4.99
N THR A 259 6.12 -30.00 4.92
CA THR A 259 7.18 -30.58 4.07
C THR A 259 6.60 -31.62 3.13
N VAL A 260 7.17 -31.66 1.91
CA VAL A 260 6.88 -32.65 0.88
C VAL A 260 8.16 -32.97 0.11
N HIS A 261 8.18 -34.16 -0.52
CA HIS A 261 9.24 -34.53 -1.45
C HIS A 261 8.88 -34.08 -2.87
N GLU A 262 9.83 -33.44 -3.51
CA GLU A 262 9.74 -33.02 -4.91
C GLU A 262 10.87 -33.66 -5.75
N ILE A 263 10.61 -33.90 -7.02
CA ILE A 263 11.59 -34.37 -7.99
C ILE A 263 12.16 -33.16 -8.70
N ASP A 264 13.45 -32.92 -8.57
CA ASP A 264 14.13 -31.81 -9.24
C ASP A 264 14.34 -32.06 -10.74
N GLU A 265 14.87 -31.08 -11.47
CA GLU A 265 15.14 -31.14 -12.91
C GLU A 265 16.13 -32.28 -13.29
N THR A 266 16.92 -32.76 -12.34
CA THR A 266 17.87 -33.87 -12.52
C THR A 266 17.24 -35.25 -12.27
N GLY A 267 16.00 -35.27 -11.73
CA GLY A 267 15.29 -36.50 -11.36
C GLY A 267 15.59 -36.95 -9.93
N GLU A 268 16.32 -36.13 -9.13
CA GLU A 268 16.59 -36.46 -7.74
C GLU A 268 15.44 -36.01 -6.83
N VAL A 269 15.19 -36.81 -5.80
CA VAL A 269 14.16 -36.50 -4.79
C VAL A 269 14.75 -35.55 -3.77
N ARG A 270 14.12 -34.39 -3.61
CA ARG A 270 14.49 -33.33 -2.65
C ARG A 270 13.40 -33.13 -1.62
N LEU A 271 13.77 -32.90 -0.37
CA LEU A 271 12.82 -32.53 0.68
C LEU A 271 12.64 -31.03 0.70
N LYS A 272 11.44 -30.56 0.32
CA LYS A 272 11.09 -29.14 0.30
C LYS A 272 10.20 -28.79 1.49
N ARG A 273 10.46 -27.63 2.08
CA ARG A 273 9.62 -27.01 3.11
C ARG A 273 8.90 -25.83 2.52
N TYR A 274 7.59 -25.84 2.62
CA TYR A 274 6.70 -24.72 2.34
C TYR A 274 6.38 -24.02 3.64
N PHE A 275 6.38 -22.70 3.62
CA PHE A 275 6.19 -21.91 4.81
C PHE A 275 5.41 -20.65 4.47
N TYR A 276 4.46 -20.27 5.32
CA TYR A 276 3.58 -19.13 5.11
C TYR A 276 3.52 -18.27 6.37
N ILE A 277 3.46 -16.93 6.17
CA ILE A 277 3.28 -15.94 7.25
C ILE A 277 2.41 -14.80 6.76
N TYR A 278 1.70 -14.11 7.66
CA TYR A 278 1.08 -12.84 7.32
C TYR A 278 2.14 -11.75 7.17
N VAL A 279 2.06 -11.03 6.06
CA VAL A 279 2.72 -9.71 5.90
C VAL A 279 1.91 -8.67 6.67
N ASP A 280 0.62 -8.63 6.41
CA ASP A 280 -0.33 -7.82 7.17
C ASP A 280 -1.65 -8.60 7.34
N LYS A 281 -1.92 -9.02 8.59
CA LYS A 281 -3.14 -9.78 8.91
C LYS A 281 -4.41 -8.97 8.68
N ARG A 282 -4.37 -7.65 8.82
CA ARG A 282 -5.54 -6.77 8.62
C ARG A 282 -5.94 -6.70 7.15
N LEU A 283 -4.96 -6.78 6.26
CA LEU A 283 -5.15 -6.77 4.81
C LEU A 283 -5.31 -8.18 4.23
N ASN A 284 -5.12 -9.21 5.05
CA ASN A 284 -5.11 -10.62 4.65
C ASN A 284 -4.08 -10.92 3.54
N ILE A 285 -2.90 -10.27 3.65
CA ILE A 285 -1.78 -10.49 2.74
C ILE A 285 -0.82 -11.50 3.36
N ILE A 286 -0.59 -12.60 2.66
CA ILE A 286 0.23 -13.72 3.07
C ILE A 286 1.46 -13.82 2.17
N VAL A 287 2.62 -14.11 2.75
CA VAL A 287 3.81 -14.53 2.00
C VAL A 287 4.01 -16.02 2.19
N GLY A 288 4.16 -16.72 1.08
CA GLY A 288 4.62 -18.10 1.04
C GLY A 288 6.05 -18.18 0.51
N ALA A 289 6.85 -19.09 1.03
CA ALA A 289 8.19 -19.37 0.56
C ALA A 289 8.47 -20.87 0.52
N ARG A 290 9.31 -21.28 -0.44
CA ARG A 290 9.80 -22.66 -0.59
C ARG A 290 11.30 -22.72 -0.35
N GLU A 291 11.74 -23.68 0.48
CA GLU A 291 13.13 -23.89 0.88
C GLU A 291 13.50 -25.36 0.66
N ASP A 292 14.68 -25.62 0.06
CA ASP A 292 15.28 -26.96 0.05
C ASP A 292 15.92 -27.25 1.42
N ILE A 293 15.46 -28.29 2.07
CA ILE A 293 15.99 -28.72 3.37
C ILE A 293 16.59 -30.13 3.34
N THR A 294 16.88 -30.65 2.16
CA THR A 294 17.41 -32.02 1.96
C THR A 294 18.68 -32.25 2.77
N GLU A 295 19.65 -31.34 2.68
CA GLU A 295 20.92 -31.46 3.41
C GLU A 295 20.76 -31.39 4.95
N PHE A 296 19.75 -30.67 5.44
CA PHE A 296 19.49 -30.55 6.86
C PHE A 296 18.86 -31.83 7.44
N SER A 297 18.00 -32.50 6.66
CA SER A 297 17.34 -33.73 7.09
C SER A 297 18.34 -34.92 7.13
N GLU A 298 19.32 -34.95 6.24
CA GLU A 298 20.36 -35.97 6.23
C GLU A 298 21.34 -35.84 7.41
N LYS A 299 21.61 -34.62 7.86
CA LYS A 299 22.51 -34.38 9.01
C LYS A 299 21.88 -34.77 10.35
N ASP A 300 20.57 -34.57 10.54
CA ASP A 300 19.87 -34.95 11.77
C ASP A 300 19.78 -36.47 11.94
N VAL A 301 19.73 -37.23 10.85
CA VAL A 301 19.75 -38.71 10.89
C VAL A 301 21.11 -39.28 11.31
N LEU A 302 22.21 -38.50 11.04
CA LEU A 302 23.58 -38.92 11.35
C LEU A 302 24.07 -38.50 12.75
N THR A 303 23.40 -37.51 13.36
CA THR A 303 23.79 -36.96 14.68
C THR A 303 22.84 -37.35 15.80
N GLY A 304 21.83 -38.17 15.56
CA GLY A 304 20.81 -38.84 16.41
C GLY A 304 20.74 -38.49 17.83
#